data_018d4dd557121f5dac44e0bfd956104e
#
_entry.id   018d4dd557121f5dac44e0bfd956104e
#
_cell.length_a   1.000
_cell.length_b   1.000
_cell.length_c   1.000
_cell.angle_alpha   90.00
_cell.angle_beta   90.00
_cell.angle_gamma   90.00
#
_symmetry.space_group_name_H-M   'P 1'
#
loop_
_entity.id
_entity.type
_entity.pdbx_description
1 polymer ?
#
loop_
_entity_poly.entity_id
_entity_poly.type
_entity_poly.pdbx_seq_one_letter_code
_entity_poly.pdbx_strand_id
1 'polypeptide(L)'
;RLISRVLAGTARRHAGEDALATARLASWLEGSEKNNREHELARASAITALEPLCSVVEAPARFVLTLPNVLHLASDVTGVVAGDTGALALVDALHPTAAVCGTPTQAAARLIEEAESMDRGRYAGPVGWVDWHGEGEWCIALRSAQLPEAGSGPQSPARVFGGGGIMPDS
;
A
#
# COMPACT_ATOMS: atom_id res chain seq x y z
N ARG A 1 -12.45 -1.27 16.18
CA ARG A 1 -12.18 -0.14 15.25
C ARG A 1 -10.97 -0.47 14.40
N LEU A 2 -11.01 -0.13 13.11
CA LEU A 2 -9.87 -0.27 12.21
C LEU A 2 -9.42 1.10 11.67
N ILE A 3 -8.15 1.15 11.22
CA ILE A 3 -7.59 2.24 10.42
C ILE A 3 -6.79 1.59 9.29
N SER A 4 -7.10 1.93 8.04
CA SER A 4 -6.34 1.52 6.87
C SER A 4 -5.75 2.75 6.19
N ARG A 5 -4.43 2.90 6.25
CA ARG A 5 -3.72 3.99 5.56
C ARG A 5 -3.42 3.62 4.12
N VAL A 6 -4.06 4.32 3.21
CA VAL A 6 -3.82 4.21 1.77
C VAL A 6 -2.73 5.21 1.37
N LEU A 7 -1.67 4.70 0.73
CA LEU A 7 -0.58 5.50 0.18
C LEU A 7 -0.47 5.21 -1.31
N ALA A 8 -0.77 6.19 -2.14
CA ALA A 8 -0.58 6.12 -3.59
C ALA A 8 -0.35 7.54 -4.12
N GLY A 9 0.44 7.67 -5.18
CA GLY A 9 0.98 8.95 -5.60
C GLY A 9 2.19 9.34 -4.75
N THR A 10 3.36 9.48 -5.41
CA THR A 10 4.64 9.67 -4.73
C THR A 10 5.47 10.75 -5.39
N ALA A 11 6.08 11.60 -4.59
CA ALA A 11 7.10 12.53 -5.02
C ALA A 11 8.40 12.28 -4.24
N ARG A 12 9.53 12.22 -4.95
CA ARG A 12 10.84 12.05 -4.33
C ARG A 12 11.30 13.35 -3.70
N ARG A 13 11.71 13.28 -2.45
CA ARG A 13 12.36 14.37 -1.74
C ARG A 13 13.86 14.13 -1.67
N HIS A 14 14.67 15.15 -1.92
CA HIS A 14 16.11 15.04 -1.81
C HIS A 14 16.59 15.41 -0.40
N ALA A 15 17.67 14.76 0.03
CA ALA A 15 18.29 15.11 1.31
C ALA A 15 18.79 16.56 1.29
N GLY A 16 18.50 17.32 2.36
CA GLY A 16 18.91 18.72 2.48
C GLY A 16 17.92 19.72 1.87
N GLU A 17 16.80 19.30 1.30
CA GLU A 17 15.74 20.23 0.90
C GLU A 17 15.13 20.94 2.11
N ASP A 18 15.02 22.26 1.99
CA ASP A 18 14.43 23.11 3.00
C ASP A 18 12.88 22.97 3.05
N ALA A 19 12.26 23.63 4.02
CA ALA A 19 10.83 23.61 4.22
C ALA A 19 10.06 24.21 3.02
N LEU A 20 10.62 25.20 2.33
CA LEU A 20 9.98 25.85 1.19
C LEU A 20 9.97 24.92 -0.04
N ALA A 21 11.10 24.24 -0.31
CA ALA A 21 11.21 23.25 -1.37
C ALA A 21 10.24 22.08 -1.12
N THR A 22 10.17 21.60 0.13
CA THR A 22 9.21 20.57 0.55
C THR A 22 7.76 21.00 0.33
N ALA A 23 7.39 22.23 0.70
CA ALA A 23 6.05 22.77 0.50
C ALA A 23 5.69 22.90 -0.99
N ARG A 24 6.61 23.34 -1.85
CA ARG A 24 6.41 23.38 -3.31
C ARG A 24 6.19 21.98 -3.90
N LEU A 25 6.96 20.99 -3.44
CA LEU A 25 6.84 19.61 -3.86
C LEU A 25 5.49 19.03 -3.43
N ALA A 26 5.02 19.33 -2.22
CA ALA A 26 3.70 18.94 -1.71
C ALA A 26 2.59 19.53 -2.59
N SER A 27 2.64 20.84 -2.88
CA SER A 27 1.65 21.51 -3.74
C SER A 27 1.64 20.94 -5.16
N TRP A 28 2.82 20.60 -5.71
CA TRP A 28 2.91 19.93 -6.99
C TRP A 28 2.25 18.54 -6.96
N LEU A 29 2.51 17.76 -5.91
CA LEU A 29 1.94 16.43 -5.75
C LEU A 29 0.40 16.47 -5.62
N GLU A 30 -0.12 17.43 -4.84
CA GLU A 30 -1.56 17.66 -4.68
C GLU A 30 -2.23 18.10 -6.00
N GLY A 31 -1.54 18.87 -6.84
CA GLY A 31 -2.02 19.33 -8.15
C GLY A 31 -1.87 18.31 -9.28
N SER A 32 -1.16 17.20 -9.08
CA SER A 32 -0.89 16.20 -10.11
C SER A 32 -2.12 15.34 -10.40
N GLU A 33 -2.75 15.49 -11.56
CA GLU A 33 -3.91 14.70 -11.97
C GLU A 33 -3.62 13.19 -11.97
N LYS A 34 -2.46 12.77 -12.47
CA LYS A 34 -2.02 11.37 -12.48
C LYS A 34 -1.96 10.79 -11.06
N ASN A 35 -1.26 11.47 -10.14
CA ASN A 35 -1.13 10.99 -8.77
C ASN A 35 -2.47 11.00 -8.03
N ASN A 36 -3.31 11.99 -8.29
CA ASN A 36 -4.66 12.07 -7.73
C ASN A 36 -5.53 10.91 -8.18
N ARG A 37 -5.51 10.59 -9.48
CA ARG A 37 -6.26 9.46 -10.04
C ARG A 37 -5.80 8.12 -9.47
N GLU A 38 -4.47 7.91 -9.37
CA GLU A 38 -3.90 6.72 -8.73
C GLU A 38 -4.37 6.59 -7.27
N HIS A 39 -4.31 7.69 -6.52
CA HIS A 39 -4.73 7.71 -5.12
C HIS A 39 -6.21 7.41 -4.95
N GLU A 40 -7.09 8.02 -5.74
CA GLU A 40 -8.54 7.80 -5.65
C GLU A 40 -8.93 6.35 -6.02
N LEU A 41 -8.26 5.72 -6.98
CA LEU A 41 -8.47 4.30 -7.29
C LEU A 41 -8.09 3.41 -6.10
N ALA A 42 -6.94 3.66 -5.49
CA ALA A 42 -6.50 2.89 -4.33
C ALA A 42 -7.42 3.11 -3.11
N ARG A 43 -7.83 4.36 -2.87
CA ARG A 43 -8.76 4.73 -1.80
C ARG A 43 -10.14 4.08 -1.99
N ALA A 44 -10.71 4.19 -3.18
CA ALA A 44 -12.01 3.57 -3.50
C ALA A 44 -11.97 2.05 -3.34
N SER A 45 -10.89 1.40 -3.78
CA SER A 45 -10.69 -0.05 -3.59
C SER A 45 -10.71 -0.44 -2.11
N ALA A 46 -10.02 0.31 -1.26
CA ALA A 46 -10.01 0.04 0.18
C ALA A 46 -11.39 0.23 0.83
N ILE A 47 -12.12 1.29 0.47
CA ILE A 47 -13.47 1.54 0.97
C ILE A 47 -14.39 0.39 0.58
N THR A 48 -14.44 0.03 -0.71
CA THR A 48 -15.29 -1.05 -1.22
C THR A 48 -15.00 -2.39 -0.53
N ALA A 49 -13.72 -2.68 -0.26
CA ALA A 49 -13.32 -3.90 0.44
C ALA A 49 -13.78 -3.94 1.90
N LEU A 50 -13.83 -2.79 2.56
CA LEU A 50 -14.18 -2.67 3.99
C LEU A 50 -15.68 -2.53 4.26
N GLU A 51 -16.46 -2.00 3.32
CA GLU A 51 -17.91 -1.80 3.48
C GLU A 51 -18.68 -3.05 3.94
N PRO A 52 -18.42 -4.27 3.40
CA PRO A 52 -19.12 -5.46 3.86
C PRO A 52 -18.78 -5.91 5.27
N LEU A 53 -17.63 -5.48 5.82
CA LEU A 53 -17.08 -5.91 7.10
C LEU A 53 -17.24 -4.87 8.21
N CYS A 54 -17.76 -3.69 7.90
CA CYS A 54 -17.90 -2.59 8.82
C CYS A 54 -19.33 -2.06 8.85
N SER A 55 -19.79 -1.70 10.03
CA SER A 55 -21.08 -1.00 10.21
C SER A 55 -21.00 0.47 9.79
N VAL A 56 -19.80 1.04 9.86
CA VAL A 56 -19.48 2.42 9.45
C VAL A 56 -18.11 2.40 8.79
N VAL A 57 -17.98 3.05 7.63
CA VAL A 57 -16.70 3.34 6.97
C VAL A 57 -16.62 4.84 6.72
N GLU A 58 -15.56 5.46 7.18
CA GLU A 58 -15.29 6.88 6.97
C GLU A 58 -13.94 7.04 6.27
N ALA A 59 -13.89 7.95 5.30
CA ALA A 59 -12.68 8.25 4.56
C ALA A 59 -12.53 9.78 4.44
N PRO A 60 -11.92 10.43 5.43
CA PRO A 60 -11.66 11.87 5.42
C PRO A 60 -10.88 12.31 4.17
N ALA A 61 -10.78 13.62 3.97
CA ALA A 61 -10.00 14.19 2.88
C ALA A 61 -8.55 13.69 2.93
N ARG A 62 -7.98 13.44 1.74
CA ARG A 62 -6.57 13.08 1.62
C ARG A 62 -5.65 14.19 2.12
N PHE A 63 -4.45 13.83 2.48
CA PHE A 63 -3.41 14.74 2.92
C PHE A 63 -2.04 14.33 2.33
N VAL A 64 -1.05 15.21 2.42
CA VAL A 64 0.31 14.87 2.06
C VAL A 64 1.07 14.36 3.30
N LEU A 65 1.49 13.10 3.24
CA LEU A 65 2.39 12.52 4.22
C LEU A 65 3.84 12.80 3.83
N THR A 66 4.54 13.59 4.64
CA THR A 66 5.95 13.90 4.43
C THR A 66 6.83 12.93 5.22
N LEU A 67 7.67 12.21 4.50
CA LEU A 67 8.70 11.31 5.03
C LEU A 67 10.10 11.89 4.73
N PRO A 68 11.16 11.36 5.32
CA PRO A 68 12.50 11.91 5.14
C PRO A 68 12.97 12.05 3.69
N ASN A 69 12.57 11.12 2.82
CA ASN A 69 13.04 11.01 1.43
C ASN A 69 11.93 10.97 0.37
N VAL A 70 10.66 10.98 0.78
CA VAL A 70 9.50 10.97 -0.12
C VAL A 70 8.31 11.71 0.48
N LEU A 71 7.43 12.19 -0.39
CA LEU A 71 6.08 12.62 -0.05
C LEU A 71 5.09 11.66 -0.69
N HIS A 72 4.01 11.32 0.03
CA HIS A 72 2.91 10.53 -0.50
C HIS A 72 1.58 11.28 -0.36
N LEU A 73 0.68 11.10 -1.32
CA LEU A 73 -0.73 11.31 -1.04
C LEU A 73 -1.20 10.18 -0.11
N ALA A 74 -1.89 10.54 0.95
CA ALA A 74 -2.34 9.63 2.00
C ALA A 74 -3.82 9.85 2.32
N SER A 75 -4.52 8.76 2.61
CA SER A 75 -5.87 8.78 3.20
C SER A 75 -5.96 7.74 4.30
N ASP A 76 -6.53 8.12 5.43
CA ASP A 76 -6.83 7.21 6.53
C ASP A 76 -8.31 6.78 6.41
N VAL A 77 -8.55 5.60 5.88
CA VAL A 77 -9.87 4.97 5.87
C VAL A 77 -10.09 4.35 7.24
N THR A 78 -11.12 4.77 7.94
CA THR A 78 -11.46 4.27 9.28
C THR A 78 -12.76 3.51 9.25
N GLY A 79 -12.92 2.52 10.13
CA GLY A 79 -14.16 1.77 10.20
C GLY A 79 -14.49 1.24 11.60
N VAL A 80 -15.79 1.04 11.81
CA VAL A 80 -16.30 0.29 12.95
C VAL A 80 -16.61 -1.12 12.47
N VAL A 81 -15.79 -2.07 12.87
CA VAL A 81 -15.88 -3.47 12.45
C VAL A 81 -17.18 -4.08 12.95
N ALA A 82 -17.86 -4.84 12.09
CA ALA A 82 -19.13 -5.49 12.41
C ALA A 82 -18.91 -6.93 12.90
N GLY A 83 -19.72 -7.36 13.86
CA GLY A 83 -19.70 -8.72 14.40
C GLY A 83 -18.34 -9.11 14.99
N ASP A 84 -17.97 -10.38 14.80
CA ASP A 84 -16.73 -10.99 15.32
C ASP A 84 -15.59 -10.99 14.27
N THR A 85 -15.59 -10.02 13.37
CA THR A 85 -14.57 -9.89 12.31
C THR A 85 -13.22 -9.53 12.94
N GLY A 86 -12.26 -10.42 12.85
CA GLY A 86 -10.89 -10.19 13.33
C GLY A 86 -9.97 -9.53 12.29
N ALA A 87 -8.76 -9.16 12.70
CA ALA A 87 -7.78 -8.50 11.84
C ALA A 87 -7.43 -9.33 10.58
N LEU A 88 -7.38 -10.64 10.66
CA LEU A 88 -7.08 -11.51 9.51
C LEU A 88 -8.14 -11.40 8.41
N ALA A 89 -9.43 -11.34 8.76
CA ALA A 89 -10.49 -11.18 7.78
C ALA A 89 -10.44 -9.80 7.09
N LEU A 90 -10.05 -8.76 7.83
CA LEU A 90 -9.83 -7.42 7.27
C LEU A 90 -8.65 -7.39 6.32
N VAL A 91 -7.56 -8.07 6.64
CA VAL A 91 -6.38 -8.21 5.77
C VAL A 91 -6.72 -8.98 4.50
N ASP A 92 -7.44 -10.09 4.61
CA ASP A 92 -7.88 -10.90 3.48
C ASP A 92 -8.76 -10.08 2.51
N ALA A 93 -9.69 -9.29 3.04
CA ALA A 93 -10.54 -8.42 2.23
C ALA A 93 -9.76 -7.28 1.53
N LEU A 94 -8.74 -6.72 2.19
CA LEU A 94 -7.93 -5.64 1.64
C LEU A 94 -6.86 -6.11 0.66
N HIS A 95 -6.43 -7.36 0.74
CA HIS A 95 -5.33 -7.87 -0.08
C HIS A 95 -5.81 -8.71 -1.26
N PRO A 96 -5.22 -8.52 -2.46
CA PRO A 96 -4.27 -7.48 -2.82
C PRO A 96 -4.94 -6.13 -3.07
N THR A 97 -4.34 -5.05 -2.57
CA THR A 97 -4.83 -3.69 -2.82
C THR A 97 -4.59 -3.27 -4.28
N ALA A 98 -5.36 -2.31 -4.78
CA ALA A 98 -5.15 -1.75 -6.11
C ALA A 98 -3.73 -1.17 -6.30
N ALA A 99 -3.11 -0.68 -5.23
CA ALA A 99 -1.75 -0.10 -5.28
C ALA A 99 -0.63 -1.12 -5.55
N VAL A 100 -0.85 -2.42 -5.29
CA VAL A 100 0.16 -3.48 -5.49
C VAL A 100 -0.24 -4.53 -6.53
N CYS A 101 -1.50 -4.53 -6.92
CA CYS A 101 -2.04 -5.42 -7.95
C CYS A 101 -2.62 -4.59 -9.10
N GLY A 102 -3.77 -3.98 -8.88
CA GLY A 102 -4.48 -3.18 -9.87
C GLY A 102 -6.00 -3.32 -9.76
N THR A 103 -6.69 -2.64 -10.66
CA THR A 103 -8.16 -2.67 -10.75
C THR A 103 -8.57 -2.86 -12.22
N PRO A 104 -9.46 -3.84 -12.56
CA PRO A 104 -10.07 -4.87 -11.69
C PRO A 104 -9.03 -5.91 -11.21
N THR A 105 -9.12 -6.28 -9.94
CA THR A 105 -8.08 -7.09 -9.25
C THR A 105 -7.74 -8.40 -9.97
N GLN A 106 -8.74 -9.20 -10.37
CA GLN A 106 -8.49 -10.49 -11.02
C GLN A 106 -7.79 -10.35 -12.38
N ALA A 107 -8.16 -9.34 -13.17
CA ALA A 107 -7.55 -9.09 -14.47
C ALA A 107 -6.10 -8.62 -14.29
N ALA A 108 -5.88 -7.71 -13.34
CA ALA A 108 -4.55 -7.21 -13.00
C ALA A 108 -3.62 -8.32 -12.48
N ALA A 109 -4.13 -9.20 -11.60
CA ALA A 109 -3.35 -10.31 -11.07
C ALA A 109 -2.87 -11.27 -12.18
N ARG A 110 -3.75 -11.62 -13.12
CA ARG A 110 -3.38 -12.45 -14.28
C ARG A 110 -2.33 -11.78 -15.16
N LEU A 111 -2.53 -10.50 -15.45
CA LEU A 111 -1.57 -9.74 -16.26
C LEU A 111 -0.18 -9.68 -15.60
N ILE A 112 -0.15 -9.47 -14.27
CA ILE A 112 1.10 -9.48 -13.50
C ILE A 112 1.78 -10.85 -13.58
N GLU A 113 1.03 -11.93 -13.38
CA GLU A 113 1.55 -13.30 -13.47
C GLU A 113 2.12 -13.62 -14.85
N GLU A 114 1.47 -13.14 -15.92
CA GLU A 114 1.91 -13.33 -17.29
C GLU A 114 3.11 -12.43 -17.68
N ALA A 115 3.16 -11.21 -17.16
CA ALA A 115 4.15 -10.20 -17.54
C ALA A 115 5.44 -10.27 -16.71
N GLU A 116 5.35 -10.65 -15.45
CA GLU A 116 6.51 -10.75 -14.58
C GLU A 116 7.21 -12.10 -14.75
N SER A 117 8.51 -12.08 -14.97
CA SER A 117 9.35 -13.29 -15.11
C SER A 117 9.79 -13.86 -13.76
N MET A 118 9.11 -13.50 -12.66
CA MET A 118 9.48 -13.91 -11.31
C MET A 118 8.26 -14.33 -10.49
N ASP A 119 8.46 -15.28 -9.60
CA ASP A 119 7.56 -15.52 -8.49
C ASP A 119 7.77 -14.44 -7.42
N ARG A 120 6.72 -13.68 -7.12
CA ARG A 120 6.74 -12.64 -6.07
C ARG A 120 6.94 -13.23 -4.68
N GLY A 121 6.52 -14.47 -4.44
CA GLY A 121 6.58 -15.10 -3.13
C GLY A 121 5.89 -14.24 -2.06
N ARG A 122 6.66 -13.70 -1.12
CA ARG A 122 6.14 -12.82 -0.07
C ARG A 122 6.15 -11.32 -0.44
N TYR A 123 6.76 -10.95 -1.55
CA TYR A 123 6.79 -9.56 -2.01
C TYR A 123 5.38 -9.07 -2.32
N ALA A 124 5.07 -7.85 -1.90
CA ALA A 124 3.77 -7.22 -1.97
C ALA A 124 2.65 -7.92 -1.18
N GLY A 125 2.96 -8.99 -0.45
CA GLY A 125 2.03 -9.65 0.45
C GLY A 125 1.87 -8.94 1.80
N PRO A 126 0.83 -9.29 2.59
CA PRO A 126 0.63 -8.73 3.92
C PRO A 126 1.64 -9.33 4.91
N VAL A 127 2.23 -8.47 5.74
CA VAL A 127 3.13 -8.83 6.83
C VAL A 127 2.68 -8.10 8.08
N GLY A 128 2.51 -8.83 9.17
CA GLY A 128 2.05 -8.23 10.41
C GLY A 128 1.94 -9.24 11.54
N TRP A 129 1.17 -8.88 12.54
CA TRP A 129 0.89 -9.72 13.70
C TRP A 129 -0.59 -9.64 14.07
N VAL A 130 -1.07 -10.66 14.73
CA VAL A 130 -2.39 -10.74 15.33
C VAL A 130 -2.22 -11.30 16.73
N ASP A 131 -2.92 -10.72 17.68
CA ASP A 131 -2.95 -11.20 19.05
C ASP A 131 -4.11 -12.21 19.29
N TRP A 132 -4.19 -12.71 20.52
CA TRP A 132 -5.21 -13.67 20.93
C TRP A 132 -6.63 -13.10 21.04
N HIS A 133 -6.78 -11.77 21.00
CA HIS A 133 -8.08 -11.10 20.88
C HIS A 133 -8.53 -10.93 19.42
N GLY A 134 -7.68 -11.25 18.44
CA GLY A 134 -7.93 -11.02 17.03
C GLY A 134 -7.63 -9.60 16.56
N GLU A 135 -6.96 -8.79 17.41
CA GLU A 135 -6.43 -7.48 17.06
C GLU A 135 -5.04 -7.61 16.42
N GLY A 136 -4.65 -6.64 15.60
CA GLY A 136 -3.36 -6.73 14.91
C GLY A 136 -3.00 -5.51 14.11
N GLU A 137 -1.76 -5.51 13.63
CA GLU A 137 -1.23 -4.49 12.75
C GLU A 137 -0.53 -5.14 11.56
N TRP A 138 -0.82 -4.65 10.36
CA TRP A 138 -0.36 -5.25 9.11
C TRP A 138 0.15 -4.17 8.17
N CYS A 139 1.19 -4.51 7.41
CA CYS A 139 1.68 -3.69 6.32
C CYS A 139 1.90 -4.53 5.06
N ILE A 140 2.06 -3.86 3.93
CA ILE A 140 2.38 -4.52 2.66
C ILE A 140 3.92 -4.62 2.55
N ALA A 141 4.44 -5.80 2.23
CA ALA A 141 5.87 -6.07 2.08
C ALA A 141 6.45 -5.43 0.82
N LEU A 142 6.48 -4.10 0.79
CA LEU A 142 7.16 -3.28 -0.23
C LEU A 142 8.51 -2.82 0.29
N ARG A 143 9.42 -2.44 -0.64
CA ARG A 143 10.78 -1.98 -0.31
C ARG A 143 11.50 -2.94 0.63
N SER A 144 11.38 -4.22 0.31
CA SER A 144 11.80 -5.35 1.14
C SER A 144 12.89 -6.16 0.47
N ALA A 145 13.53 -6.99 1.28
CA ALA A 145 14.45 -7.99 0.79
C ALA A 145 14.13 -9.36 1.42
N GLN A 146 14.27 -10.40 0.63
CA GLN A 146 14.22 -11.76 1.12
C GLN A 146 15.65 -12.22 1.40
N LEU A 147 15.92 -12.54 2.65
CA LEU A 147 17.19 -13.14 3.05
C LEU A 147 17.17 -14.64 2.75
N PRO A 148 18.34 -15.26 2.50
CA PRO A 148 18.45 -16.70 2.39
C PRO A 148 18.02 -17.38 3.69
N GLU A 149 17.62 -18.63 3.62
CA GLU A 149 17.22 -19.41 4.80
C GLU A 149 18.37 -19.50 5.82
N ALA A 150 18.00 -19.62 7.09
CA ALA A 150 18.97 -19.81 8.16
C ALA A 150 19.79 -21.09 7.90
N GLY A 151 21.12 -20.97 7.97
CA GLY A 151 22.03 -22.06 7.64
C GLY A 151 22.53 -22.09 6.19
N SER A 152 21.99 -21.25 5.30
CA SER A 152 22.60 -21.00 4.01
C SER A 152 24.01 -20.40 4.20
N GLY A 153 24.97 -20.79 3.36
CA GLY A 153 26.35 -20.31 3.49
C GLY A 153 26.47 -18.78 3.36
N PRO A 154 27.59 -18.19 3.78
CA PRO A 154 27.79 -16.73 3.84
C PRO A 154 27.73 -16.03 2.47
N GLN A 155 27.75 -16.77 1.39
CA GLN A 155 27.62 -16.25 0.01
C GLN A 155 26.23 -16.43 -0.60
N SER A 156 25.24 -16.87 0.18
CA SER A 156 23.86 -17.01 -0.33
C SER A 156 23.27 -15.63 -0.63
N PRO A 157 22.74 -15.41 -1.86
CA PRO A 157 22.28 -14.10 -2.27
C PRO A 157 20.98 -13.69 -1.54
N ALA A 158 20.89 -12.44 -1.13
CA ALA A 158 19.62 -11.83 -0.77
C ALA A 158 18.89 -11.35 -2.04
N ARG A 159 17.57 -11.50 -2.09
CA ARG A 159 16.74 -10.97 -3.17
C ARG A 159 16.14 -9.64 -2.72
N VAL A 160 16.46 -8.57 -3.43
CA VAL A 160 15.87 -7.23 -3.20
C VAL A 160 14.76 -7.01 -4.21
N PHE A 161 13.62 -6.49 -3.74
CA PHE A 161 12.46 -6.22 -4.58
C PHE A 161 12.27 -4.73 -4.78
N GLY A 162 11.99 -4.34 -6.02
CA GLY A 162 11.60 -3.01 -6.43
C GLY A 162 10.47 -3.08 -7.43
N GLY A 163 9.57 -2.09 -7.41
CA GLY A 163 8.46 -2.02 -8.33
C GLY A 163 7.91 -0.61 -8.45
N GLY A 164 7.08 -0.39 -9.46
CA GLY A 164 6.40 0.86 -9.72
C GLY A 164 4.97 0.62 -10.20
N GLY A 165 4.08 1.58 -9.97
CA GLY A 165 2.73 1.57 -10.50
C GLY A 165 2.73 1.88 -12.00
N ILE A 166 1.91 1.18 -12.76
CA ILE A 166 1.68 1.45 -14.18
C ILE A 166 0.28 2.03 -14.34
N MET A 167 0.20 3.20 -14.95
CA MET A 167 -1.03 3.90 -15.28
C MET A 167 -1.13 4.05 -16.81
N PRO A 168 -2.34 4.23 -17.38
CA PRO A 168 -2.51 4.37 -18.83
C PRO A 168 -1.62 5.44 -19.48
N ASP A 169 -1.23 6.43 -18.69
CA ASP A 169 -0.42 7.59 -19.14
C ASP A 169 1.04 7.51 -18.64
N SER A 170 1.53 6.31 -18.29
CA SER A 170 2.89 6.09 -17.76
C SER A 170 3.89 5.85 -18.86
#